data_96dee1bd23139986941e29391475838d
#
_entry.id   96dee1bd23139986941e29391475838d
#
_cell.length_a   1.000
_cell.length_b   1.000
_cell.length_c   1.000
_cell.angle_alpha   90.00
_cell.angle_beta   90.00
_cell.angle_gamma   90.00
#
_symmetry.space_group_name_H-M   'P 1'
#
loop_
_entity.id
_entity.type
_entity.pdbx_description
1 polymer ?
#
loop_
_entity_poly.entity_id
_entity_poly.type
_entity_poly.pdbx_seq_one_letter_code
_entity_poly.pdbx_strand_id
1 'polypeptide(L)'
;DHQVDPRRLCGAILEFLGDRVVPTRASEVLFNEDHRAIGLRGANGKSYRADHVVLAAGVDTGAITGIPQALTDLLRPVRGEVLRLRVPEALRPLVTRTIRGVVQGNAVYIVPRADGTIVLGATTREDDMVGVRAEGVHQLLRDAHRLVPGILDCEIYEMTAKARPGSPDDVPMVGRVGDGLTVSMGYFRHGILLAAIGSRIGADIVCGTEKDNNPALLAAVNPFRFGNR
;
A
#
# COMPACT_ATOMS: atom_id res chain seq x y z
N ASP A 1 1.93 0.06 20.61
CA ASP A 1 1.41 0.08 19.25
C ASP A 1 0.47 -1.09 19.01
N HIS A 2 -0.60 -0.87 18.26
CA HIS A 2 -1.40 -1.94 17.69
C HIS A 2 -0.74 -2.47 16.41
N GLN A 3 -1.00 -3.73 16.07
CA GLN A 3 -0.51 -4.37 14.86
C GLN A 3 -1.61 -5.20 14.20
N VAL A 4 -1.48 -5.39 12.90
CA VAL A 4 -2.25 -6.33 12.11
C VAL A 4 -1.30 -7.07 11.17
N ASP A 5 -1.60 -8.31 10.87
CA ASP A 5 -0.92 -9.02 9.80
C ASP A 5 -1.58 -8.64 8.46
N PRO A 6 -0.90 -7.87 7.58
CA PRO A 6 -1.51 -7.40 6.35
C PRO A 6 -1.83 -8.54 5.37
N ARG A 7 -1.07 -9.64 5.41
CA ARG A 7 -1.33 -10.80 4.52
C ARG A 7 -2.58 -11.54 4.96
N ARG A 8 -2.73 -11.77 6.26
CA ARG A 8 -3.94 -12.40 6.80
C ARG A 8 -5.18 -11.53 6.61
N LEU A 9 -5.05 -10.21 6.80
CA LEU A 9 -6.13 -9.26 6.54
C LEU A 9 -6.56 -9.29 5.06
N CYS A 10 -5.62 -9.19 4.13
CA CYS A 10 -5.93 -9.27 2.70
C CYS A 10 -6.52 -10.63 2.32
N GLY A 11 -5.99 -11.74 2.88
CA GLY A 11 -6.53 -13.07 2.66
C GLY A 11 -7.98 -13.20 3.09
N ALA A 12 -8.32 -12.72 4.29
CA ALA A 12 -9.70 -12.74 4.81
C ALA A 12 -10.65 -11.88 3.95
N ILE A 13 -10.19 -10.72 3.44
CA ILE A 13 -11.00 -9.89 2.55
C ILE A 13 -11.23 -10.59 1.21
N LEU A 14 -10.20 -11.21 0.64
CA LEU A 14 -10.33 -11.96 -0.61
C LEU A 14 -11.26 -13.16 -0.48
N GLU A 15 -11.18 -13.89 0.64
CA GLU A 15 -12.09 -14.98 0.96
C GLU A 15 -13.56 -14.51 1.10
N PHE A 16 -13.77 -13.38 1.79
CA PHE A 16 -15.10 -12.75 1.90
C PHE A 16 -15.67 -12.32 0.54
N LEU A 17 -14.82 -11.82 -0.36
CA LEU A 17 -15.23 -11.40 -1.70
C LEU A 17 -15.53 -12.60 -2.60
N GLY A 18 -14.84 -13.74 -2.44
CA GLY A 18 -15.06 -14.97 -3.18
C GLY A 18 -15.07 -14.75 -4.70
N ASP A 19 -16.11 -15.22 -5.37
CA ASP A 19 -16.26 -15.16 -6.84
C ASP A 19 -16.35 -13.74 -7.42
N ARG A 20 -16.47 -12.71 -6.57
CA ARG A 20 -16.38 -11.31 -7.00
C ARG A 20 -14.96 -10.87 -7.33
N VAL A 21 -13.96 -11.68 -6.96
CA VAL A 21 -12.56 -11.42 -7.30
C VAL A 21 -12.24 -12.04 -8.66
N VAL A 22 -11.90 -11.19 -9.62
CA VAL A 22 -11.42 -11.63 -10.92
C VAL A 22 -9.89 -11.68 -10.92
N PRO A 23 -9.24 -12.85 -11.08
CA PRO A 23 -7.79 -13.00 -10.99
C PRO A 23 -7.09 -12.52 -12.27
N THR A 24 -7.18 -11.21 -12.54
CA THR A 24 -6.51 -10.56 -13.68
C THR A 24 -6.00 -9.17 -13.27
N ARG A 25 -4.96 -8.69 -13.94
CA ARG A 25 -4.51 -7.30 -13.80
C ARG A 25 -5.36 -6.41 -14.71
N ALA A 26 -5.73 -5.23 -14.23
CA ALA A 26 -6.28 -4.19 -15.07
C ALA A 26 -5.16 -3.59 -15.94
N SER A 27 -5.44 -3.33 -17.20
CA SER A 27 -4.50 -2.72 -18.16
C SER A 27 -5.00 -1.37 -18.71
N GLU A 28 -6.32 -1.17 -18.75
CA GLU A 28 -6.92 0.00 -19.39
C GLU A 28 -8.28 0.31 -18.77
N VAL A 29 -8.59 1.60 -18.59
CA VAL A 29 -9.95 2.09 -18.31
C VAL A 29 -10.68 2.24 -19.64
N LEU A 30 -11.87 1.66 -19.74
CA LEU A 30 -12.71 1.74 -20.94
C LEU A 30 -13.69 2.92 -20.82
N PHE A 31 -13.80 3.70 -21.89
CA PHE A 31 -14.69 4.86 -21.96
C PHE A 31 -15.75 4.68 -23.08
N ASN A 32 -16.90 5.34 -22.91
CA ASN A 32 -17.87 5.50 -23.99
C ASN A 32 -17.57 6.80 -24.79
N GLU A 33 -18.43 7.10 -25.77
CA GLU A 33 -18.33 8.29 -26.64
C GLU A 33 -18.42 9.62 -25.86
N ASP A 34 -19.10 9.64 -24.70
CA ASP A 34 -19.23 10.79 -23.81
C ASP A 34 -18.06 10.91 -22.81
N HIS A 35 -16.97 10.17 -23.00
CA HIS A 35 -15.82 10.10 -22.08
C HIS A 35 -16.16 9.65 -20.65
N ARG A 36 -17.26 8.92 -20.46
CA ARG A 36 -17.60 8.27 -19.20
C ARG A 36 -16.88 6.93 -19.09
N ALA A 37 -16.26 6.65 -17.94
CA ALA A 37 -15.70 5.33 -17.67
C ALA A 37 -16.82 4.28 -17.55
N ILE A 38 -16.70 3.19 -18.29
CA ILE A 38 -17.71 2.13 -18.42
C ILE A 38 -17.15 0.73 -18.11
N GLY A 39 -15.97 0.65 -17.55
CA GLY A 39 -15.33 -0.61 -17.15
C GLY A 39 -13.82 -0.61 -17.31
N LEU A 40 -13.26 -1.80 -17.24
CA LEU A 40 -11.83 -2.07 -17.36
C LEU A 40 -11.54 -3.15 -18.41
N ARG A 41 -10.37 -3.07 -19.03
CA ARG A 41 -9.77 -4.16 -19.76
C ARG A 41 -8.77 -4.88 -18.87
N GLY A 42 -8.87 -6.21 -18.82
CA GLY A 42 -7.88 -7.04 -18.13
C GLY A 42 -6.69 -7.36 -19.03
N ALA A 43 -5.56 -7.72 -18.44
CA ALA A 43 -4.37 -8.22 -19.15
C ALA A 43 -4.63 -9.52 -19.91
N ASN A 44 -5.72 -10.22 -19.59
CA ASN A 44 -6.23 -11.39 -20.34
C ASN A 44 -7.03 -11.02 -21.60
N GLY A 45 -7.07 -9.72 -21.97
CA GLY A 45 -7.80 -9.18 -23.13
C GLY A 45 -9.30 -9.02 -22.94
N LYS A 46 -9.89 -9.52 -21.84
CA LYS A 46 -11.34 -9.41 -21.58
C LYS A 46 -11.72 -8.02 -21.08
N SER A 47 -12.91 -7.58 -21.48
CA SER A 47 -13.53 -6.34 -20.98
C SER A 47 -14.50 -6.67 -19.84
N TYR A 48 -14.40 -5.90 -18.77
CA TYR A 48 -15.26 -5.99 -17.58
C TYR A 48 -16.05 -4.69 -17.47
N ARG A 49 -17.35 -4.76 -17.75
CA ARG A 49 -18.24 -3.59 -17.73
C ARG A 49 -18.64 -3.24 -16.30
N ALA A 50 -18.75 -1.95 -16.02
CA ALA A 50 -19.20 -1.41 -14.74
C ALA A 50 -19.77 -0.01 -14.91
N ASP A 51 -20.70 0.37 -14.04
CA ASP A 51 -21.28 1.71 -13.99
C ASP A 51 -20.31 2.73 -13.38
N HIS A 52 -19.37 2.26 -12.57
CA HIS A 52 -18.32 3.06 -11.94
C HIS A 52 -17.04 2.24 -11.76
N VAL A 53 -15.90 2.85 -11.99
CA VAL A 53 -14.57 2.27 -11.82
C VAL A 53 -13.86 2.95 -10.67
N VAL A 54 -13.33 2.16 -9.73
CA VAL A 54 -12.44 2.65 -8.66
C VAL A 54 -11.06 2.05 -8.86
N LEU A 55 -10.05 2.89 -9.03
CA LEU A 55 -8.66 2.47 -9.18
C LEU A 55 -7.93 2.57 -7.85
N ALA A 56 -7.58 1.42 -7.29
CA ALA A 56 -6.84 1.29 -6.03
C ALA A 56 -5.57 0.42 -6.21
N ALA A 57 -4.85 0.61 -7.32
CA ALA A 57 -3.74 -0.24 -7.73
C ALA A 57 -2.37 0.15 -7.13
N GLY A 58 -2.34 1.09 -6.18
CA GLY A 58 -1.09 1.53 -5.53
C GLY A 58 -0.11 2.14 -6.53
N VAL A 59 1.15 1.71 -6.51
CA VAL A 59 2.17 2.18 -7.47
C VAL A 59 1.90 1.73 -8.91
N ASP A 60 1.17 0.64 -9.09
CA ASP A 60 0.83 0.10 -10.41
C ASP A 60 -0.29 0.89 -11.12
N THR A 61 -0.89 1.89 -10.45
CA THR A 61 -1.89 2.78 -11.05
C THR A 61 -1.36 3.44 -12.33
N GLY A 62 -0.08 3.86 -12.34
CA GLY A 62 0.55 4.45 -13.52
C GLY A 62 0.73 3.51 -14.72
N ALA A 63 0.57 2.19 -14.53
CA ALA A 63 0.63 1.22 -15.62
C ALA A 63 -0.75 0.96 -16.29
N ILE A 64 -1.82 1.56 -15.76
CA ILE A 64 -3.18 1.43 -16.31
C ILE A 64 -3.44 2.64 -17.21
N THR A 65 -3.72 2.39 -18.49
CA THR A 65 -4.04 3.47 -19.44
C THR A 65 -5.45 4.04 -19.24
N GLY A 66 -5.69 5.28 -19.69
CA GLY A 66 -6.96 5.97 -19.53
C GLY A 66 -7.09 6.80 -18.24
N ILE A 67 -6.04 6.91 -17.45
CA ILE A 67 -5.96 7.79 -16.29
C ILE A 67 -5.26 9.09 -16.71
N PRO A 68 -5.67 10.28 -16.22
CA PRO A 68 -4.93 11.51 -16.48
C PRO A 68 -3.46 11.39 -16.05
N GLN A 69 -2.53 11.55 -17.00
CA GLN A 69 -1.09 11.40 -16.76
C GLN A 69 -0.61 12.29 -15.61
N ALA A 70 -1.12 13.52 -15.52
CA ALA A 70 -0.79 14.45 -14.45
C ALA A 70 -1.07 13.90 -13.03
N LEU A 71 -1.99 12.95 -12.87
CA LEU A 71 -2.26 12.30 -11.57
C LEU A 71 -1.31 11.14 -11.31
N THR A 72 -0.99 10.36 -12.34
CA THR A 72 -0.07 9.22 -12.18
C THR A 72 1.37 9.69 -11.95
N ASP A 73 1.77 10.83 -12.52
CA ASP A 73 3.07 11.47 -12.32
C ASP A 73 3.28 11.96 -10.88
N LEU A 74 2.21 12.13 -10.10
CA LEU A 74 2.31 12.45 -8.68
C LEU A 74 2.70 11.24 -7.82
N LEU A 75 2.62 10.03 -8.35
CA LEU A 75 2.96 8.82 -7.59
C LEU A 75 4.47 8.58 -7.57
N ARG A 76 5.05 8.55 -6.38
CA ARG A 76 6.46 8.23 -6.14
C ARG A 76 6.60 6.79 -5.64
N PRO A 77 7.38 5.93 -6.29
CA PRO A 77 7.66 4.59 -5.80
C PRO A 77 8.72 4.63 -4.68
N VAL A 78 8.29 4.76 -3.43
CA VAL A 78 9.19 4.76 -2.27
C VAL A 78 9.44 3.34 -1.79
N ARG A 79 10.58 2.78 -2.14
CA ARG A 79 10.95 1.39 -1.85
C ARG A 79 11.40 1.19 -0.41
N GLY A 80 11.27 -0.03 0.07
CA GLY A 80 11.79 -0.42 1.37
C GLY A 80 11.89 -1.92 1.52
N GLU A 81 12.97 -2.35 2.17
CA GLU A 81 13.21 -3.72 2.54
C GLU A 81 12.54 -4.06 3.86
N VAL A 82 12.03 -5.28 3.92
CA VAL A 82 11.48 -5.91 5.12
C VAL A 82 12.01 -7.33 5.20
N LEU A 83 12.48 -7.72 6.38
CA LEU A 83 12.90 -9.07 6.68
C LEU A 83 11.85 -9.79 7.51
N ARG A 84 11.65 -11.07 7.26
CA ARG A 84 10.83 -11.95 8.08
C ARG A 84 11.72 -13.00 8.72
N LEU A 85 11.65 -13.05 10.04
CA LEU A 85 12.54 -13.87 10.85
C LEU A 85 11.74 -14.93 11.59
N ARG A 86 12.29 -16.13 11.67
CA ARG A 86 11.79 -17.19 12.56
C ARG A 86 12.64 -17.22 13.81
N VAL A 87 12.00 -17.05 14.95
CA VAL A 87 12.67 -17.13 16.25
C VAL A 87 12.88 -18.59 16.62
N PRO A 88 14.12 -19.01 16.97
CA PRO A 88 14.39 -20.34 17.50
C PRO A 88 13.53 -20.63 18.74
N GLU A 89 13.10 -21.86 18.93
CA GLU A 89 12.22 -22.25 20.04
C GLU A 89 12.78 -21.87 21.42
N ALA A 90 14.06 -22.07 21.61
CA ALA A 90 14.76 -21.72 22.86
C ALA A 90 14.75 -20.23 23.20
N LEU A 91 14.48 -19.33 22.22
CA LEU A 91 14.44 -17.90 22.41
C LEU A 91 13.02 -17.34 22.40
N ARG A 92 11.98 -18.18 22.30
CA ARG A 92 10.59 -17.72 22.24
C ARG A 92 10.01 -17.45 23.63
N PRO A 93 9.33 -16.30 23.80
CA PRO A 93 9.20 -15.19 22.84
C PRO A 93 10.42 -14.25 22.91
N LEU A 94 11.09 -13.98 21.80
CA LEU A 94 12.21 -13.03 21.76
C LEU A 94 11.74 -11.61 22.12
N VAL A 95 10.58 -11.23 21.64
CA VAL A 95 9.88 -9.97 22.02
C VAL A 95 8.38 -10.24 22.10
N THR A 96 7.69 -9.54 23.03
CA THR A 96 6.24 -9.70 23.25
C THR A 96 5.43 -8.51 22.73
N ARG A 97 6.10 -7.42 22.38
CA ARG A 97 5.47 -6.18 21.90
C ARG A 97 6.24 -5.62 20.72
N THR A 98 5.55 -4.82 19.89
CA THR A 98 6.22 -4.05 18.85
C THR A 98 7.25 -3.12 19.46
N ILE A 99 8.48 -3.20 18.97
CA ILE A 99 9.56 -2.27 19.30
C ILE A 99 9.74 -1.33 18.13
N ARG A 100 9.84 -0.04 18.40
CA ARG A 100 10.22 1.00 17.45
C ARG A 100 11.42 1.75 18.02
N GLY A 101 12.38 2.03 17.17
CA GLY A 101 13.56 2.79 17.53
C GLY A 101 14.10 3.61 16.39
N VAL A 102 15.00 4.53 16.73
CA VAL A 102 15.83 5.24 15.78
C VAL A 102 17.27 4.92 16.14
N VAL A 103 17.97 4.26 15.22
CA VAL A 103 19.36 3.84 15.40
C VAL A 103 20.21 4.51 14.32
N GLN A 104 21.18 5.32 14.71
CA GLN A 104 22.03 6.08 13.78
C GLN A 104 21.22 6.89 12.74
N GLY A 105 20.10 7.51 13.17
CA GLY A 105 19.23 8.26 12.29
C GLY A 105 18.21 7.42 11.50
N ASN A 106 18.32 6.09 11.51
CA ASN A 106 17.42 5.20 10.78
C ASN A 106 16.29 4.69 11.68
N ALA A 107 15.06 4.84 11.22
CA ALA A 107 13.91 4.26 11.88
C ALA A 107 13.87 2.74 11.64
N VAL A 108 13.74 1.96 12.72
CA VAL A 108 13.60 0.51 12.68
C VAL A 108 12.44 0.07 13.55
N TYR A 109 11.73 -0.96 13.13
CA TYR A 109 10.70 -1.62 13.91
C TYR A 109 10.87 -3.14 13.92
N ILE A 110 10.51 -3.74 15.04
CA ILE A 110 10.52 -5.18 15.29
C ILE A 110 9.11 -5.56 15.73
N VAL A 111 8.40 -6.33 14.92
CA VAL A 111 6.99 -6.68 15.15
C VAL A 111 6.86 -8.19 15.35
N PRO A 112 6.61 -8.67 16.59
CA PRO A 112 6.33 -10.07 16.82
C PRO A 112 4.97 -10.47 16.22
N ARG A 113 4.87 -11.70 15.75
CA ARG A 113 3.63 -12.30 15.24
C ARG A 113 3.17 -13.42 16.17
N ALA A 114 1.87 -13.73 16.11
CA ALA A 114 1.25 -14.76 16.95
C ALA A 114 1.81 -16.17 16.68
N ASP A 115 2.39 -16.41 15.50
CA ASP A 115 3.00 -17.66 15.10
C ASP A 115 4.49 -17.80 15.55
N GLY A 116 4.99 -16.86 16.33
CA GLY A 116 6.37 -16.85 16.81
C GLY A 116 7.39 -16.31 15.80
N THR A 117 6.94 -15.78 14.68
CA THR A 117 7.80 -15.06 13.73
C THR A 117 7.91 -13.58 14.08
N ILE A 118 8.87 -12.91 13.46
CA ILE A 118 9.11 -11.46 13.61
C ILE A 118 9.16 -10.81 12.23
N VAL A 119 8.59 -9.63 12.11
CA VAL A 119 8.80 -8.74 10.97
C VAL A 119 9.72 -7.63 11.39
N LEU A 120 10.87 -7.53 10.71
CA LEU A 120 11.86 -6.48 10.90
C LEU A 120 11.82 -5.53 9.69
N GLY A 121 11.66 -4.25 9.92
CA GLY A 121 11.62 -3.22 8.87
C GLY A 121 11.85 -1.82 9.40
N ALA A 122 11.88 -0.89 8.55
CA ALA A 122 11.99 -1.00 7.12
C ALA A 122 12.89 0.10 6.60
N THR A 123 13.66 -0.20 5.60
CA THR A 123 14.44 0.81 4.88
C THR A 123 13.53 1.74 4.08
N THR A 124 14.11 2.82 3.58
CA THR A 124 13.41 3.78 2.72
C THR A 124 14.39 4.29 1.68
N ARG A 125 14.03 4.14 0.41
CA ARG A 125 14.81 4.61 -0.72
C ARG A 125 13.93 4.98 -1.91
N GLU A 126 14.38 5.94 -2.68
CA GLU A 126 13.72 6.40 -3.90
C GLU A 126 14.70 6.24 -5.06
N ASP A 127 14.87 5.00 -5.51
CA ASP A 127 15.71 4.60 -6.63
C ASP A 127 15.00 3.54 -7.51
N ASP A 128 15.59 3.22 -8.65
CA ASP A 128 15.01 2.31 -9.63
C ASP A 128 15.29 0.83 -9.36
N MET A 129 16.11 0.49 -8.36
CA MET A 129 16.44 -0.89 -8.04
C MET A 129 15.23 -1.60 -7.40
N VAL A 130 14.66 -2.57 -8.09
CA VAL A 130 13.45 -3.30 -7.64
C VAL A 130 13.76 -4.34 -6.56
N GLY A 131 14.96 -4.94 -6.61
CA GLY A 131 15.35 -6.02 -5.72
C GLY A 131 15.69 -5.58 -4.29
N VAL A 132 15.93 -6.57 -3.42
CA VAL A 132 16.44 -6.36 -2.07
C VAL A 132 17.93 -6.00 -2.15
N ARG A 133 18.32 -4.89 -1.52
CA ARG A 133 19.72 -4.47 -1.45
C ARG A 133 20.42 -5.10 -0.24
N ALA A 134 21.64 -5.58 -0.44
CA ALA A 134 22.48 -6.08 0.66
C ALA A 134 22.73 -5.01 1.74
N GLU A 135 22.90 -3.74 1.32
CA GLU A 135 23.01 -2.60 2.22
C GLU A 135 21.80 -2.47 3.14
N GLY A 136 20.57 -2.57 2.58
CA GLY A 136 19.33 -2.48 3.34
C GLY A 136 19.18 -3.62 4.35
N VAL A 137 19.55 -4.85 3.96
CA VAL A 137 19.54 -6.00 4.85
C VAL A 137 20.56 -5.81 6.00
N HIS A 138 21.79 -5.39 5.66
CA HIS A 138 22.82 -5.12 6.67
C HIS A 138 22.38 -4.01 7.64
N GLN A 139 21.83 -2.92 7.12
CA GLN A 139 21.32 -1.82 7.96
C GLN A 139 20.26 -2.31 8.94
N LEU A 140 19.24 -3.05 8.46
CA LEU A 140 18.16 -3.55 9.30
C LEU A 140 18.67 -4.49 10.41
N LEU A 141 19.55 -5.42 10.07
CA LEU A 141 20.13 -6.35 11.06
C LEU A 141 21.01 -5.64 12.07
N ARG A 142 21.88 -4.74 11.63
CA ARG A 142 22.75 -3.94 12.50
C ARG A 142 21.93 -3.11 13.49
N ASP A 143 20.89 -2.41 12.99
CA ASP A 143 20.11 -1.49 13.80
C ASP A 143 19.15 -2.26 14.75
N ALA A 144 18.59 -3.38 14.29
CA ALA A 144 17.76 -4.25 15.12
C ALA A 144 18.57 -4.94 16.23
N HIS A 145 19.81 -5.38 15.93
CA HIS A 145 20.69 -5.97 16.93
C HIS A 145 20.98 -5.02 18.11
N ARG A 146 21.08 -3.72 17.85
CA ARG A 146 21.28 -2.72 18.92
C ARG A 146 20.07 -2.57 19.84
N LEU A 147 18.87 -2.89 19.35
CA LEU A 147 17.63 -2.85 20.15
C LEU A 147 17.32 -4.19 20.81
N VAL A 148 17.59 -5.29 20.11
CA VAL A 148 17.30 -6.67 20.51
C VAL A 148 18.46 -7.55 20.06
N PRO A 149 19.49 -7.76 20.91
CA PRO A 149 20.68 -8.54 20.51
C PRO A 149 20.39 -9.92 19.95
N GLY A 150 19.44 -10.66 20.51
CA GLY A 150 19.04 -11.99 20.03
C GLY A 150 18.40 -12.04 18.65
N ILE A 151 18.25 -10.90 17.96
CA ILE A 151 17.73 -10.88 16.59
C ILE A 151 18.64 -11.57 15.60
N LEU A 152 19.96 -11.61 15.88
CA LEU A 152 20.95 -12.26 15.03
C LEU A 152 20.94 -13.80 15.13
N ASP A 153 20.32 -14.35 16.16
CA ASP A 153 20.14 -15.80 16.33
C ASP A 153 18.90 -16.32 15.57
N CYS A 154 18.11 -15.42 14.97
CA CYS A 154 16.93 -15.77 14.20
C CYS A 154 17.27 -16.19 12.77
N GLU A 155 16.48 -17.13 12.21
CA GLU A 155 16.54 -17.50 10.81
C GLU A 155 15.85 -16.44 9.93
N ILE A 156 16.50 -15.93 8.88
CA ILE A 156 15.85 -15.14 7.84
C ILE A 156 15.19 -16.10 6.85
N TYR A 157 13.86 -16.17 6.85
CA TYR A 157 13.15 -17.06 5.93
C TYR A 157 12.55 -16.31 4.73
N GLU A 158 12.45 -14.98 4.80
CA GLU A 158 11.98 -14.16 3.69
C GLU A 158 12.58 -12.76 3.75
N MET A 159 12.98 -12.26 2.58
CA MET A 159 13.38 -10.88 2.35
C MET A 159 12.54 -10.29 1.22
N THR A 160 11.95 -9.12 1.43
CA THR A 160 11.14 -8.44 0.42
C THR A 160 11.53 -6.98 0.27
N ALA A 161 11.54 -6.50 -0.98
CA ALA A 161 11.55 -5.08 -1.31
C ALA A 161 10.28 -4.75 -2.08
N LYS A 162 9.53 -3.75 -1.62
CA LYS A 162 8.31 -3.28 -2.28
C LYS A 162 8.29 -1.75 -2.29
N ALA A 163 7.65 -1.20 -3.32
CA ALA A 163 7.43 0.23 -3.41
C ALA A 163 6.12 0.63 -2.71
N ARG A 164 6.20 1.65 -1.87
CA ARG A 164 5.04 2.32 -1.30
C ARG A 164 4.61 3.42 -2.26
N PRO A 165 3.30 3.60 -2.52
CA PRO A 165 2.82 4.69 -3.37
C PRO A 165 2.87 6.01 -2.58
N GLY A 166 3.94 6.78 -2.70
CA GLY A 166 4.03 8.14 -2.16
C GLY A 166 3.29 9.13 -3.03
N SER A 167 2.63 10.12 -2.44
CA SER A 167 2.15 11.33 -3.07
C SER A 167 3.10 12.49 -2.76
N PRO A 168 2.97 13.68 -3.35
CA PRO A 168 3.89 14.78 -3.06
C PRO A 168 3.96 15.22 -1.59
N ASP A 169 2.84 15.09 -0.87
CA ASP A 169 2.69 15.43 0.55
C ASP A 169 2.50 14.21 1.46
N ASP A 170 2.65 12.99 0.92
CA ASP A 170 2.41 11.71 1.58
C ASP A 170 0.98 11.51 2.15
N VAL A 171 0.03 12.38 1.78
CA VAL A 171 -1.41 12.23 2.07
C VAL A 171 -2.08 11.51 0.90
N PRO A 172 -2.99 10.54 1.13
CA PRO A 172 -3.63 9.80 0.05
C PRO A 172 -4.44 10.71 -0.88
N MET A 173 -4.60 10.27 -2.12
CA MET A 173 -5.46 10.86 -3.12
C MET A 173 -6.69 9.98 -3.30
N VAL A 174 -7.84 10.45 -2.83
CA VAL A 174 -9.12 9.73 -2.93
C VAL A 174 -10.18 10.69 -3.47
N GLY A 175 -10.70 10.39 -4.66
CA GLY A 175 -11.66 11.30 -5.28
C GLY A 175 -12.00 10.93 -6.71
N ARG A 176 -13.04 11.55 -7.22
CA ARG A 176 -13.48 11.44 -8.61
C ARG A 176 -12.49 12.17 -9.53
N VAL A 177 -12.08 11.52 -10.59
CA VAL A 177 -11.11 12.05 -11.57
C VAL A 177 -11.69 12.14 -12.99
N GLY A 178 -12.90 11.65 -13.16
CA GLY A 178 -13.67 11.68 -14.40
C GLY A 178 -15.08 11.15 -14.16
N ASP A 179 -15.94 11.26 -15.15
CA ASP A 179 -17.28 10.67 -15.04
C ASP A 179 -17.16 9.13 -14.98
N GLY A 180 -17.77 8.52 -13.96
CA GLY A 180 -17.68 7.09 -13.70
C GLY A 180 -16.29 6.60 -13.23
N LEU A 181 -15.35 7.51 -12.88
CA LEU A 181 -13.98 7.15 -12.51
C LEU A 181 -13.55 7.82 -11.19
N THR A 182 -13.13 7.00 -10.24
CA THR A 182 -12.57 7.40 -8.95
C THR A 182 -11.19 6.77 -8.75
N VAL A 183 -10.28 7.47 -8.10
CA VAL A 183 -8.98 6.93 -7.65
C VAL A 183 -8.94 6.84 -6.13
N SER A 184 -8.19 5.87 -5.62
CA SER A 184 -7.83 5.70 -4.21
C SER A 184 -6.37 5.24 -4.15
N MET A 185 -5.43 6.18 -4.07
CA MET A 185 -4.00 5.93 -4.25
C MET A 185 -3.14 6.86 -3.38
N GLY A 186 -1.82 6.68 -3.40
CA GLY A 186 -0.90 7.60 -2.74
C GLY A 186 -0.82 7.46 -1.21
N TYR A 187 -1.16 6.32 -0.64
CA TYR A 187 -1.24 6.10 0.81
C TYR A 187 0.10 6.01 1.52
N PHE A 188 1.21 5.97 0.81
CA PHE A 188 2.57 5.88 1.34
C PHE A 188 2.72 4.81 2.42
N ARG A 189 3.04 5.22 3.67
CA ARG A 189 3.22 4.30 4.83
C ARG A 189 1.92 4.00 5.58
N HIS A 190 0.84 4.69 5.24
CA HIS A 190 -0.41 4.70 6.01
C HIS A 190 -1.52 3.84 5.38
N GLY A 191 -1.21 3.05 4.36
CA GLY A 191 -2.20 2.25 3.63
C GLY A 191 -3.08 1.37 4.52
N ILE A 192 -2.50 0.68 5.51
CA ILE A 192 -3.27 -0.14 6.46
C ILE A 192 -4.06 0.75 7.44
N LEU A 193 -3.40 1.76 8.01
CA LEU A 193 -4.02 2.66 9.01
C LEU A 193 -5.24 3.40 8.44
N LEU A 194 -5.11 3.87 7.21
CA LEU A 194 -6.14 4.68 6.55
C LEU A 194 -7.09 3.85 5.66
N ALA A 195 -6.92 2.51 5.59
CA ALA A 195 -7.73 1.65 4.72
C ALA A 195 -9.23 1.84 4.97
N ALA A 196 -9.67 1.85 6.23
CA ALA A 196 -11.08 1.97 6.58
C ALA A 196 -11.69 3.31 6.14
N ILE A 197 -11.00 4.44 6.42
CA ILE A 197 -11.53 5.75 6.03
C ILE A 197 -11.44 5.97 4.52
N GLY A 198 -10.35 5.54 3.89
CA GLY A 198 -10.17 5.67 2.44
C GLY A 198 -11.17 4.84 1.65
N SER A 199 -11.46 3.61 2.07
CA SER A 199 -12.46 2.77 1.42
C SER A 199 -13.87 3.33 1.62
N ARG A 200 -14.18 3.89 2.79
CA ARG A 200 -15.47 4.56 3.05
C ARG A 200 -15.66 5.75 2.12
N ILE A 201 -14.68 6.67 2.05
CA ILE A 201 -14.75 7.83 1.14
C ILE A 201 -14.96 7.35 -0.30
N GLY A 202 -14.19 6.35 -0.76
CA GLY A 202 -14.34 5.79 -2.10
C GLY A 202 -15.74 5.22 -2.36
N ALA A 203 -16.30 4.50 -1.40
CA ALA A 203 -17.66 3.95 -1.47
C ALA A 203 -18.72 5.06 -1.51
N ASP A 204 -18.59 6.07 -0.65
CA ASP A 204 -19.52 7.20 -0.60
C ASP A 204 -19.53 7.98 -1.94
N ILE A 205 -18.37 8.14 -2.59
CA ILE A 205 -18.26 8.74 -3.93
C ILE A 205 -19.01 7.90 -4.98
N VAL A 206 -18.85 6.57 -4.93
CA VAL A 206 -19.55 5.66 -5.86
C VAL A 206 -21.06 5.70 -5.65
N CYS A 207 -21.50 5.76 -4.39
CA CYS A 207 -22.91 5.78 -4.01
C CYS A 207 -23.56 7.18 -4.12
N GLY A 208 -22.79 8.24 -4.40
CA GLY A 208 -23.29 9.62 -4.46
C GLY A 208 -23.64 10.22 -3.09
N THR A 209 -23.04 9.68 -2.02
CA THR A 209 -23.23 10.13 -0.62
C THR A 209 -22.01 10.87 -0.06
N GLU A 210 -21.04 11.23 -0.90
CA GLU A 210 -19.79 11.88 -0.50
C GLU A 210 -19.99 13.19 0.27
N LYS A 211 -21.09 13.90 0.06
CA LYS A 211 -21.45 15.14 0.78
C LYS A 211 -21.67 14.93 2.28
N ASP A 212 -21.89 13.69 2.71
CA ASP A 212 -22.08 13.35 4.12
C ASP A 212 -20.73 13.25 4.87
N ASN A 213 -19.61 13.29 4.13
CA ASN A 213 -18.28 13.33 4.71
C ASN A 213 -17.88 14.77 5.10
N ASN A 214 -16.90 14.86 6.02
CA ASN A 214 -16.33 16.15 6.41
C ASN A 214 -15.68 16.85 5.19
N PRO A 215 -16.11 18.09 4.83
CA PRO A 215 -15.57 18.80 3.67
C PRO A 215 -14.06 19.04 3.73
N ALA A 216 -13.50 19.30 4.93
CA ALA A 216 -12.07 19.50 5.09
C ALA A 216 -11.29 18.20 4.81
N LEU A 217 -11.85 17.04 5.17
CA LEU A 217 -11.25 15.75 4.86
C LEU A 217 -11.27 15.49 3.35
N LEU A 218 -12.40 15.75 2.68
CA LEU A 218 -12.50 15.58 1.22
C LEU A 218 -11.53 16.52 0.49
N ALA A 219 -11.40 17.76 0.94
CA ALA A 219 -10.42 18.69 0.38
C ALA A 219 -8.97 18.21 0.57
N ALA A 220 -8.63 17.68 1.76
CA ALA A 220 -7.31 17.18 2.07
C ALA A 220 -6.90 15.98 1.21
N VAL A 221 -7.84 15.12 0.81
CA VAL A 221 -7.57 13.93 -0.01
C VAL A 221 -7.89 14.13 -1.50
N ASN A 222 -8.33 15.31 -1.92
CA ASN A 222 -8.70 15.58 -3.30
C ASN A 222 -7.51 15.29 -4.25
N PRO A 223 -7.70 14.48 -5.31
CA PRO A 223 -6.62 14.18 -6.27
C PRO A 223 -6.06 15.43 -6.96
N PHE A 224 -6.87 16.48 -7.12
CA PHE A 224 -6.51 17.74 -7.80
C PHE A 224 -6.04 18.85 -6.84
N ARG A 225 -5.80 18.54 -5.53
CA ARG A 225 -5.35 19.55 -4.54
C ARG A 225 -4.00 20.20 -4.85
N PHE A 226 -3.21 19.59 -5.74
CA PHE A 226 -1.90 20.14 -6.16
C PHE A 226 -2.01 21.17 -7.32
N GLY A 227 -3.22 21.48 -7.78
CA GLY A 227 -3.47 22.33 -8.95
C GLY A 227 -3.19 21.58 -10.27
N ASN A 228 -3.57 22.20 -11.38
CA ASN A 228 -3.12 21.78 -12.71
C ASN A 228 -1.66 22.29 -12.87
N ARG A 229 -0.68 21.42 -12.63
CA ARG A 229 0.70 21.69 -13.03
C ARG A 229 0.93 21.29 -14.46
#